data_c7d1eb81a7b61eac14415dcf9e133e9d
#
_entry.id   c7d1eb81a7b61eac14415dcf9e133e9d
#
_cell.length_a   1.000
_cell.length_b   1.000
_cell.length_c   1.000
_cell.angle_alpha   90.00
_cell.angle_beta   90.00
_cell.angle_gamma   90.00
#
_symmetry.space_group_name_H-M   'P 1'
#
loop_
_entity.id
_entity.type
_entity.pdbx_description
1 polymer ?
#
loop_
_entity_poly.entity_id
_entity_poly.type
_entity_poly.pdbx_seq_one_letter_code
_entity_poly.pdbx_strand_id
1 'polypeptide(L)'
;MINFFRRHLSVKLFLSYLAVILVGAIVLGLATRFTVPQAFNNHMGLGLGSGTGQGMMQGNGTGRVMMSDLFTSFQASFNEALLLALLAAGAVAILVSLLLSRGVVAPVRVLTTASQRIADGHYAERVKSTGADELGQLAHSFNQMAEKLEQVESMRRQLIGDVSHELRTPLTAIKGSMEGLMDGILPATADTYQQIHQEADRLARLVDDLQELSRVEAGAYPLDIHPMAVSPLVETIIKRFAAQARTKGIELRPNLPADLPPVLADQDRITQVLTNLVGNALQYTPEGGQVTILAARHGHQVNISVVDTGIGIPADHLTNIFTRFYRVDKSRSRQAGGGSGIGLTIARHIVEAHGGRIWVESGGEGKGSTFTFSLKAAS
;
A
#
# COMPACT_ATOMS: atom_id res chain seq x y z
N MET A 1 17.95 2.66 29.95
CA MET A 1 17.26 1.47 30.47
C MET A 1 15.74 1.60 30.41
N ILE A 2 15.13 2.69 30.91
CA ILE A 2 13.65 2.90 30.89
C ILE A 2 13.05 2.89 29.51
N ASN A 3 13.75 3.38 28.47
CA ASN A 3 13.27 3.36 27.07
C ASN A 3 13.27 1.96 26.43
N PHE A 4 14.08 1.03 26.91
CA PHE A 4 14.08 -0.36 26.43
C PHE A 4 12.84 -1.11 26.92
N PHE A 5 12.43 -0.91 28.17
CA PHE A 5 11.23 -1.50 28.75
C PHE A 5 9.92 -1.00 28.11
N ARG A 6 9.91 0.23 27.59
CA ARG A 6 8.75 0.78 26.88
C ARG A 6 8.56 0.22 25.46
N ARG A 7 9.63 -0.32 24.86
CA ARG A 7 9.65 -0.73 23.44
C ARG A 7 9.28 -2.19 23.16
N HIS A 8 9.34 -3.08 24.17
CA HIS A 8 9.13 -4.51 23.96
C HIS A 8 7.97 -5.05 24.80
N LEU A 9 6.89 -5.49 24.10
CA LEU A 9 5.69 -6.06 24.73
C LEU A 9 6.02 -7.33 25.51
N SER A 10 6.87 -8.20 24.95
CA SER A 10 7.36 -9.41 25.62
C SER A 10 8.04 -9.14 26.96
N VAL A 11 8.82 -8.04 27.03
CA VAL A 11 9.50 -7.62 28.24
C VAL A 11 8.50 -7.09 29.29
N LYS A 12 7.47 -6.35 28.86
CA LYS A 12 6.39 -5.88 29.75
C LYS A 12 5.64 -7.05 30.36
N LEU A 13 5.29 -8.05 29.55
CA LEU A 13 4.60 -9.27 30.02
C LEU A 13 5.49 -10.08 30.97
N PHE A 14 6.75 -10.32 30.60
CA PHE A 14 7.71 -11.03 31.45
C PHE A 14 7.88 -10.35 32.82
N LEU A 15 8.08 -9.02 32.82
CA LEU A 15 8.22 -8.26 34.07
C LEU A 15 6.95 -8.27 34.92
N SER A 16 5.77 -8.25 34.32
CA SER A 16 4.51 -8.34 35.04
C SER A 16 4.36 -9.69 35.77
N TYR A 17 4.68 -10.80 35.09
CA TYR A 17 4.70 -12.13 35.72
C TYR A 17 5.77 -12.25 36.80
N LEU A 18 6.96 -11.73 36.53
CA LEU A 18 8.06 -11.71 37.51
C LEU A 18 7.67 -10.92 38.75
N ALA A 19 7.00 -9.75 38.59
CA ALA A 19 6.53 -8.94 39.69
C ALA A 19 5.51 -9.67 40.56
N VAL A 20 4.56 -10.40 39.95
CA VAL A 20 3.58 -11.21 40.71
C VAL A 20 4.28 -12.28 41.54
N ILE A 21 5.23 -13.02 40.96
CA ILE A 21 5.99 -14.06 41.64
C ILE A 21 6.82 -13.47 42.78
N LEU A 22 7.53 -12.36 42.52
CA LEU A 22 8.38 -11.67 43.51
C LEU A 22 7.56 -11.15 44.69
N VAL A 23 6.44 -10.47 44.45
CA VAL A 23 5.54 -9.99 45.50
C VAL A 23 4.96 -11.15 46.30
N GLY A 24 4.51 -12.20 45.66
CA GLY A 24 4.04 -13.41 46.35
C GLY A 24 5.13 -14.03 47.25
N ALA A 25 6.35 -14.16 46.77
CA ALA A 25 7.50 -14.67 47.55
C ALA A 25 7.87 -13.76 48.74
N ILE A 26 7.87 -12.43 48.53
CA ILE A 26 8.16 -11.46 49.62
C ILE A 26 7.06 -11.51 50.66
N VAL A 27 5.77 -11.53 50.29
CA VAL A 27 4.66 -11.61 51.25
C VAL A 27 4.74 -12.90 52.05
N LEU A 28 4.98 -14.02 51.40
CA LEU A 28 5.15 -15.32 52.05
C LEU A 28 6.35 -15.30 53.02
N GLY A 29 7.49 -14.75 52.61
CA GLY A 29 8.67 -14.64 53.42
C GLY A 29 8.50 -13.72 54.62
N LEU A 30 7.81 -12.57 54.47
CA LEU A 30 7.48 -11.67 55.55
C LEU A 30 6.47 -12.29 56.52
N ALA A 31 5.42 -12.90 56.01
CA ALA A 31 4.43 -13.58 56.81
C ALA A 31 5.06 -14.68 57.70
N THR A 32 5.90 -15.51 57.09
CA THR A 32 6.64 -16.56 57.86
C THR A 32 7.63 -15.97 58.87
N ARG A 33 8.32 -14.86 58.54
CA ARG A 33 9.29 -14.23 59.46
C ARG A 33 8.65 -13.54 60.66
N PHE A 34 7.49 -12.95 60.54
CA PHE A 34 6.83 -12.23 61.63
C PHE A 34 5.84 -13.09 62.43
N THR A 35 5.08 -13.98 61.83
CA THR A 35 4.05 -14.76 62.50
C THR A 35 4.63 -15.99 63.21
N VAL A 36 5.60 -16.68 62.60
CA VAL A 36 6.18 -17.88 63.23
C VAL A 36 6.96 -17.57 64.53
N PRO A 37 7.84 -16.54 64.58
CA PRO A 37 8.52 -16.20 65.88
C PRO A 37 7.57 -15.71 66.95
N GLN A 38 6.54 -14.92 66.60
CA GLN A 38 5.54 -14.44 67.59
C GLN A 38 4.76 -15.59 68.21
N ALA A 39 4.32 -16.54 67.39
CA ALA A 39 3.64 -17.74 67.87
C ALA A 39 4.55 -18.58 68.78
N PHE A 40 5.82 -18.72 68.41
CA PHE A 40 6.80 -19.48 69.21
C PHE A 40 7.12 -18.75 70.52
N ASN A 41 7.34 -17.40 70.50
CA ASN A 41 7.65 -16.63 71.71
C ASN A 41 6.45 -16.51 72.66
N ASN A 42 5.23 -16.43 72.19
CA ASN A 42 4.04 -16.41 73.02
C ASN A 42 3.83 -17.73 73.79
N HIS A 43 4.33 -18.83 73.24
CA HIS A 43 4.23 -20.15 73.91
C HIS A 43 5.43 -20.44 74.78
N MET A 44 6.67 -20.03 74.38
CA MET A 44 7.88 -20.21 75.19
C MET A 44 7.92 -19.22 76.39
N GLY A 45 7.38 -17.99 76.20
CA GLY A 45 7.35 -16.96 77.22
C GLY A 45 6.47 -17.29 78.43
N LEU A 46 5.45 -18.12 78.22
CA LEU A 46 4.61 -18.61 79.34
C LEU A 46 5.25 -19.72 80.15
N GLY A 47 6.35 -20.33 79.65
CA GLY A 47 7.06 -21.42 80.37
C GLY A 47 8.26 -21.00 81.21
N LEU A 48 8.74 -19.73 81.14
CA LEU A 48 9.91 -19.23 81.86
C LEU A 48 9.58 -18.17 82.95
N GLY A 49 8.33 -18.05 83.36
CA GLY A 49 7.93 -17.17 84.50
C GLY A 49 8.20 -17.88 85.82
N SER A 50 9.34 -17.51 86.45
CA SER A 50 9.68 -17.59 87.87
C SER A 50 9.00 -18.74 88.67
N GLY A 51 9.71 -19.80 88.80
CA GLY A 51 9.40 -20.81 89.81
C GLY A 51 10.66 -21.34 90.46
N THR A 52 11.12 -20.68 91.50
CA THR A 52 12.07 -21.23 92.47
C THR A 52 11.44 -22.39 93.19
N GLY A 53 12.04 -23.58 93.05
CA GLY A 53 12.14 -24.53 94.13
C GLY A 53 11.03 -25.55 94.31
N GLN A 54 11.49 -26.80 94.28
CA GLN A 54 11.00 -27.97 94.99
C GLN A 54 9.55 -28.43 94.81
N GLY A 55 9.41 -29.58 94.18
CA GLY A 55 8.18 -30.39 94.16
C GLY A 55 8.25 -31.56 93.18
N MET A 56 8.52 -32.75 93.68
CA MET A 56 8.61 -34.02 92.99
C MET A 56 7.34 -34.37 92.24
N MET A 57 7.50 -35.06 91.13
CA MET A 57 6.71 -36.09 90.49
C MET A 57 5.17 -36.04 90.70
N GLN A 58 4.52 -35.53 89.71
CA GLN A 58 3.26 -36.11 89.20
C GLN A 58 2.95 -35.45 87.87
N GLY A 59 3.34 -35.99 86.83
CA GLY A 59 3.18 -35.32 85.58
C GLY A 59 2.97 -36.24 84.40
N ASN A 60 1.75 -36.60 84.12
CA ASN A 60 1.36 -37.23 82.86
C ASN A 60 0.22 -36.50 82.13
N GLY A 61 -0.29 -35.36 82.64
CA GLY A 61 -1.35 -34.59 82.03
C GLY A 61 -0.94 -33.28 81.34
N THR A 62 0.04 -32.61 81.97
CA THR A 62 0.46 -31.22 81.56
C THR A 62 1.23 -31.13 80.26
N GLY A 63 2.03 -32.14 79.92
CA GLY A 63 2.80 -32.13 78.67
C GLY A 63 1.92 -32.31 77.43
N ARG A 64 0.83 -33.00 77.55
CA ARG A 64 -0.15 -33.20 76.43
C ARG A 64 -0.99 -31.98 76.17
N VAL A 65 -1.39 -31.24 77.19
CA VAL A 65 -2.14 -29.97 77.05
C VAL A 65 -1.25 -28.91 76.46
N MET A 66 -0.01 -28.81 76.93
CA MET A 66 0.96 -27.85 76.39
C MET A 66 1.32 -28.10 74.90
N MET A 67 1.37 -29.35 74.46
CA MET A 67 1.64 -29.72 73.08
C MET A 67 0.43 -29.41 72.17
N SER A 68 -0.82 -29.60 72.68
CA SER A 68 -2.07 -29.26 71.93
C SER A 68 -2.22 -27.76 71.75
N ASP A 69 -1.87 -26.96 72.78
CA ASP A 69 -1.94 -25.49 72.72
C ASP A 69 -0.89 -24.88 71.78
N LEU A 70 0.32 -25.46 71.75
CA LEU A 70 1.37 -25.14 70.80
C LEU A 70 0.89 -25.41 69.36
N PHE A 71 0.30 -26.55 69.12
CA PHE A 71 -0.17 -26.93 67.77
C PHE A 71 -1.32 -26.04 67.30
N THR A 72 -2.28 -25.72 68.16
CA THR A 72 -3.42 -24.84 67.81
C THR A 72 -2.99 -23.42 67.54
N SER A 73 -2.05 -22.87 68.31
CA SER A 73 -1.51 -21.53 68.09
C SER A 73 -0.61 -21.43 66.85
N PHE A 74 0.14 -22.49 66.56
CA PHE A 74 0.89 -22.60 65.30
C PHE A 74 -0.05 -22.64 64.10
N GLN A 75 -1.11 -23.43 64.17
CA GLN A 75 -2.14 -23.48 63.13
C GLN A 75 -2.83 -22.14 62.92
N ALA A 76 -3.19 -21.44 64.01
CA ALA A 76 -3.82 -20.12 63.94
C ALA A 76 -2.92 -19.12 63.25
N SER A 77 -1.63 -19.02 63.67
CA SER A 77 -0.65 -18.10 63.06
C SER A 77 -0.30 -18.44 61.59
N PHE A 78 -0.24 -19.74 61.28
CA PHE A 78 -0.04 -20.22 59.92
C PHE A 78 -1.22 -19.85 59.01
N ASN A 79 -2.46 -20.06 59.47
CA ASN A 79 -3.66 -19.68 58.77
C ASN A 79 -3.79 -18.16 58.52
N GLU A 80 -3.42 -17.33 59.53
CA GLU A 80 -3.39 -15.87 59.43
C GLU A 80 -2.36 -15.43 58.40
N ALA A 81 -1.12 -15.99 58.45
CA ALA A 81 -0.08 -15.72 57.46
C ALA A 81 -0.50 -16.13 56.02
N LEU A 82 -1.14 -17.29 55.93
CA LEU A 82 -1.65 -17.79 54.63
C LEU A 82 -2.74 -16.86 54.07
N LEU A 83 -3.66 -16.41 54.92
CA LEU A 83 -4.76 -15.51 54.52
C LEU A 83 -4.20 -14.16 54.03
N LEU A 84 -3.23 -13.57 54.74
CA LEU A 84 -2.55 -12.33 54.35
C LEU A 84 -1.80 -12.49 53.00
N ALA A 85 -1.12 -13.63 52.83
CA ALA A 85 -0.42 -13.94 51.59
C ALA A 85 -1.38 -14.06 50.40
N LEU A 86 -2.52 -14.72 50.60
CA LEU A 86 -3.58 -14.87 49.59
C LEU A 86 -4.23 -13.54 49.21
N LEU A 87 -4.52 -12.68 50.18
CA LEU A 87 -5.08 -11.35 49.94
C LEU A 87 -4.11 -10.47 49.18
N ALA A 88 -2.82 -10.46 49.52
CA ALA A 88 -1.80 -9.70 48.83
C ALA A 88 -1.56 -10.21 47.42
N ALA A 89 -1.51 -11.53 47.21
CA ALA A 89 -1.41 -12.14 45.89
C ALA A 89 -2.62 -11.81 45.02
N GLY A 90 -3.83 -11.82 45.60
CA GLY A 90 -5.07 -11.43 44.93
C GLY A 90 -5.04 -9.95 44.46
N ALA A 91 -4.61 -9.05 45.33
CA ALA A 91 -4.51 -7.62 45.02
C ALA A 91 -3.50 -7.36 43.86
N VAL A 92 -2.34 -8.02 43.89
CA VAL A 92 -1.33 -7.92 42.84
C VAL A 92 -1.86 -8.52 41.53
N ALA A 93 -2.55 -9.67 41.58
CA ALA A 93 -3.13 -10.29 40.40
C ALA A 93 -4.17 -9.38 39.72
N ILE A 94 -5.02 -8.71 40.52
CA ILE A 94 -6.00 -7.74 39.99
C ILE A 94 -5.27 -6.55 39.35
N LEU A 95 -4.25 -5.99 39.99
CA LEU A 95 -3.48 -4.87 39.43
C LEU A 95 -2.82 -5.24 38.10
N VAL A 96 -2.17 -6.40 38.04
CA VAL A 96 -1.52 -6.89 36.82
C VAL A 96 -2.55 -7.15 35.73
N SER A 97 -3.70 -7.76 36.08
CA SER A 97 -4.79 -7.98 35.11
C SER A 97 -5.30 -6.67 34.50
N LEU A 98 -5.47 -5.62 35.31
CA LEU A 98 -5.89 -4.29 34.83
C LEU A 98 -4.84 -3.65 33.92
N LEU A 99 -3.56 -3.78 34.24
CA LEU A 99 -2.47 -3.27 33.41
C LEU A 99 -2.39 -4.01 32.07
N LEU A 100 -2.51 -5.34 32.07
CA LEU A 100 -2.52 -6.15 30.83
C LEU A 100 -3.76 -5.87 29.99
N SER A 101 -4.93 -5.75 30.61
CA SER A 101 -6.17 -5.44 29.92
C SER A 101 -6.08 -4.10 29.17
N ARG A 102 -5.51 -3.08 29.79
CA ARG A 102 -5.34 -1.75 29.18
C ARG A 102 -4.15 -1.68 28.21
N GLY A 103 -3.06 -2.37 28.53
CA GLY A 103 -1.82 -2.29 27.76
C GLY A 103 -1.79 -3.22 26.54
N VAL A 104 -2.54 -4.31 26.57
CA VAL A 104 -2.47 -5.33 25.50
C VAL A 104 -3.86 -5.62 24.90
N VAL A 105 -4.81 -6.02 25.74
CA VAL A 105 -6.11 -6.51 25.25
C VAL A 105 -6.90 -5.40 24.55
N ALA A 106 -6.95 -4.21 25.13
CA ALA A 106 -7.70 -3.10 24.55
C ALA A 106 -7.16 -2.65 23.18
N PRO A 107 -5.84 -2.42 22.97
CA PRO A 107 -5.28 -2.12 21.66
C PRO A 107 -5.52 -3.22 20.61
N VAL A 108 -5.38 -4.49 20.97
CA VAL A 108 -5.66 -5.61 20.07
C VAL A 108 -7.13 -5.64 19.65
N ARG A 109 -8.05 -5.38 20.59
CA ARG A 109 -9.50 -5.30 20.28
C ARG A 109 -9.81 -4.15 19.32
N VAL A 110 -9.18 -2.99 19.52
CA VAL A 110 -9.34 -1.83 18.62
C VAL A 110 -8.85 -2.19 17.20
N LEU A 111 -7.68 -2.83 17.08
CA LEU A 111 -7.13 -3.28 15.80
C LEU A 111 -8.07 -4.30 15.12
N THR A 112 -8.61 -5.25 15.88
CA THR A 112 -9.56 -6.25 15.34
C THR A 112 -10.82 -5.58 14.81
N THR A 113 -11.39 -4.64 15.56
CA THR A 113 -12.58 -3.90 15.12
C THR A 113 -12.31 -3.03 13.91
N ALA A 114 -11.16 -2.32 13.89
CA ALA A 114 -10.75 -1.52 12.74
C ALA A 114 -10.53 -2.41 11.50
N SER A 115 -9.93 -3.61 11.66
CA SER A 115 -9.75 -4.57 10.56
C SER A 115 -11.08 -5.03 9.98
N GLN A 116 -12.09 -5.29 10.83
CA GLN A 116 -13.44 -5.64 10.36
C GLN A 116 -14.06 -4.48 9.57
N ARG A 117 -13.94 -3.24 10.06
CA ARG A 117 -14.46 -2.06 9.34
C ARG A 117 -13.79 -1.85 7.99
N ILE A 118 -12.48 -2.11 7.91
CA ILE A 118 -11.76 -2.11 6.62
C ILE A 118 -12.33 -3.20 5.69
N ALA A 119 -12.56 -4.41 6.20
CA ALA A 119 -13.17 -5.50 5.41
C ALA A 119 -14.58 -5.15 4.91
N ASP A 120 -15.33 -4.36 5.67
CA ASP A 120 -16.65 -3.83 5.30
C ASP A 120 -16.59 -2.62 4.35
N GLY A 121 -15.40 -2.25 3.88
CA GLY A 121 -15.21 -1.17 2.90
C GLY A 121 -14.99 0.22 3.48
N HIS A 122 -14.81 0.36 4.79
CA HIS A 122 -14.52 1.63 5.46
C HIS A 122 -12.99 1.89 5.50
N TYR A 123 -12.38 2.10 4.34
CA TYR A 123 -10.91 2.20 4.20
C TYR A 123 -10.28 3.44 4.84
N ALA A 124 -11.06 4.45 5.20
CA ALA A 124 -10.60 5.64 5.93
C ALA A 124 -10.39 5.40 7.43
N GLU A 125 -10.69 4.19 7.94
CA GLU A 125 -10.48 3.84 9.35
C GLU A 125 -8.98 3.88 9.70
N ARG A 126 -8.67 4.49 10.84
CA ARG A 126 -7.29 4.58 11.35
C ARG A 126 -7.25 4.27 12.84
N VAL A 127 -6.21 3.60 13.26
CA VAL A 127 -5.96 3.26 14.67
C VAL A 127 -4.90 4.21 15.22
N LYS A 128 -5.16 4.78 16.41
CA LYS A 128 -4.17 5.62 17.08
C LYS A 128 -2.96 4.79 17.50
N SER A 129 -1.80 5.12 16.97
CA SER A 129 -0.52 4.53 17.39
C SER A 129 -0.05 5.26 18.66
N THR A 130 -0.23 4.66 19.83
CA THR A 130 0.08 5.31 21.12
C THR A 130 1.34 4.78 21.78
N GLY A 131 2.04 3.81 21.19
CA GLY A 131 3.24 3.16 21.76
C GLY A 131 4.43 3.15 20.81
N ALA A 132 5.64 3.03 21.37
CA ALA A 132 6.86 2.74 20.63
C ALA A 132 7.27 1.27 20.75
N ASP A 133 6.32 0.41 21.11
CA ASP A 133 6.46 -1.03 21.26
C ASP A 133 5.90 -1.78 20.02
N GLU A 134 5.87 -3.10 20.07
CA GLU A 134 5.40 -3.96 19.00
C GLU A 134 3.93 -3.68 18.63
N LEU A 135 3.09 -3.28 19.59
CA LEU A 135 1.70 -2.89 19.35
C LEU A 135 1.61 -1.56 18.60
N GLY A 136 2.47 -0.60 18.93
CA GLY A 136 2.58 0.66 18.20
C GLY A 136 3.06 0.45 16.77
N GLN A 137 4.02 -0.46 16.54
CA GLN A 137 4.50 -0.83 15.23
C GLN A 137 3.41 -1.55 14.43
N LEU A 138 2.64 -2.44 15.06
CA LEU A 138 1.50 -3.11 14.43
C LEU A 138 0.41 -2.11 14.00
N ALA A 139 0.08 -1.14 14.87
CA ALA A 139 -0.88 -0.08 14.54
C ALA A 139 -0.39 0.79 13.37
N HIS A 140 0.92 1.09 13.31
CA HIS A 140 1.50 1.81 12.18
C HIS A 140 1.41 1.02 10.87
N SER A 141 1.78 -0.26 10.89
CA SER A 141 1.69 -1.14 9.71
C SER A 141 0.25 -1.32 9.24
N PHE A 142 -0.69 -1.42 10.19
CA PHE A 142 -2.13 -1.46 9.88
C PHE A 142 -2.58 -0.17 9.16
N ASN A 143 -2.19 1.01 9.67
CA ASN A 143 -2.54 2.28 9.05
C ASN A 143 -1.95 2.44 7.65
N GLN A 144 -0.71 1.99 7.42
CA GLN A 144 -0.10 1.96 6.08
C GLN A 144 -0.86 1.05 5.11
N MET A 145 -1.29 -0.12 5.58
CA MET A 145 -2.12 -1.04 4.79
C MET A 145 -3.48 -0.41 4.47
N ALA A 146 -4.14 0.20 5.46
CA ALA A 146 -5.42 0.88 5.29
C ALA A 146 -5.32 2.03 4.27
N GLU A 147 -4.25 2.83 4.34
CA GLU A 147 -3.99 3.91 3.38
C GLU A 147 -3.81 3.39 1.95
N LYS A 148 -3.04 2.31 1.77
CA LYS A 148 -2.88 1.69 0.45
C LYS A 148 -4.19 1.16 -0.11
N LEU A 149 -5.01 0.51 0.74
CA LEU A 149 -6.34 0.03 0.33
C LEU A 149 -7.28 1.18 -0.06
N GLU A 150 -7.28 2.27 0.71
CA GLU A 150 -8.05 3.48 0.38
C GLU A 150 -7.64 4.08 -0.96
N GLN A 151 -6.32 4.18 -1.22
CA GLN A 151 -5.79 4.65 -2.49
C GLN A 151 -6.20 3.74 -3.66
N VAL A 152 -6.09 2.42 -3.51
CA VAL A 152 -6.48 1.45 -4.54
C VAL A 152 -7.97 1.55 -4.85
N GLU A 153 -8.82 1.62 -3.82
CA GLU A 153 -10.27 1.72 -4.02
C GLU A 153 -10.69 3.07 -4.62
N SER A 154 -10.04 4.16 -4.20
CA SER A 154 -10.25 5.49 -4.80
C SER A 154 -9.88 5.48 -6.28
N MET A 155 -8.72 4.92 -6.65
CA MET A 155 -8.29 4.77 -8.04
C MET A 155 -9.26 3.90 -8.85
N ARG A 156 -9.78 2.82 -8.26
CA ARG A 156 -10.77 1.95 -8.90
C ARG A 156 -12.09 2.69 -9.18
N ARG A 157 -12.59 3.45 -8.20
CA ARG A 157 -13.84 4.24 -8.37
C ARG A 157 -13.66 5.31 -9.43
N GLN A 158 -12.53 6.00 -9.43
CA GLN A 158 -12.20 6.99 -10.45
C GLN A 158 -12.16 6.34 -11.84
N LEU A 159 -11.49 5.18 -11.99
CA LEU A 159 -11.43 4.44 -13.25
C LEU A 159 -12.85 4.11 -13.78
N ILE A 160 -13.72 3.57 -12.92
CA ILE A 160 -15.11 3.25 -13.32
C ILE A 160 -15.86 4.51 -13.78
N GLY A 161 -15.68 5.63 -13.06
CA GLY A 161 -16.26 6.92 -13.42
C GLY A 161 -15.78 7.41 -14.78
N ASP A 162 -14.46 7.41 -14.99
CA ASP A 162 -13.82 7.86 -16.22
C ASP A 162 -14.22 6.99 -17.42
N VAL A 163 -14.19 5.66 -17.27
CA VAL A 163 -14.66 4.69 -18.31
C VAL A 163 -16.12 4.97 -18.65
N SER A 164 -16.99 5.11 -17.66
CA SER A 164 -18.41 5.37 -17.89
C SER A 164 -18.63 6.65 -18.67
N HIS A 165 -17.84 7.68 -18.39
CA HIS A 165 -17.92 8.98 -19.06
C HIS A 165 -17.42 8.90 -20.52
N GLU A 166 -16.27 8.24 -20.76
CA GLU A 166 -15.65 8.12 -22.08
C GLU A 166 -16.45 7.17 -23.01
N LEU A 167 -17.14 6.17 -22.45
CA LEU A 167 -18.06 5.30 -23.22
C LEU A 167 -19.39 6.03 -23.55
N ARG A 168 -19.94 6.81 -22.62
CA ARG A 168 -21.25 7.45 -22.83
C ARG A 168 -21.22 8.47 -23.95
N THR A 169 -20.15 9.23 -24.11
CA THR A 169 -20.05 10.30 -25.11
C THR A 169 -20.20 9.79 -26.55
N PRO A 170 -19.41 8.83 -27.07
CA PRO A 170 -19.54 8.31 -28.42
C PRO A 170 -20.89 7.56 -28.61
N LEU A 171 -21.32 6.82 -27.58
CA LEU A 171 -22.61 6.10 -27.63
C LEU A 171 -23.78 7.08 -27.78
N THR A 172 -23.78 8.20 -27.08
CA THR A 172 -24.80 9.24 -27.20
C THR A 172 -24.77 9.89 -28.60
N ALA A 173 -23.56 10.11 -29.15
CA ALA A 173 -23.41 10.67 -30.49
C ALA A 173 -23.96 9.71 -31.57
N ILE A 174 -23.59 8.41 -31.48
CA ILE A 174 -24.12 7.37 -32.38
C ILE A 174 -25.65 7.31 -32.29
N LYS A 175 -26.18 7.21 -31.06
CA LYS A 175 -27.62 7.11 -30.83
C LYS A 175 -28.36 8.34 -31.36
N GLY A 176 -27.89 9.57 -31.05
CA GLY A 176 -28.52 10.80 -31.52
C GLY A 176 -28.48 10.95 -33.07
N SER A 177 -27.36 10.53 -33.72
CA SER A 177 -27.27 10.53 -35.16
C SER A 177 -28.26 9.52 -35.80
N MET A 178 -28.40 8.34 -35.20
CA MET A 178 -29.37 7.33 -35.68
C MET A 178 -30.82 7.79 -35.47
N GLU A 179 -31.15 8.37 -34.33
CA GLU A 179 -32.47 8.97 -34.05
C GLU A 179 -32.78 10.08 -35.07
N GLY A 180 -31.81 10.98 -35.31
CA GLY A 180 -31.94 12.07 -36.28
C GLY A 180 -32.14 11.57 -37.71
N LEU A 181 -31.52 10.45 -38.09
CA LEU A 181 -31.76 9.78 -39.39
C LEU A 181 -33.17 9.16 -39.46
N MET A 182 -33.62 8.50 -38.38
CA MET A 182 -34.93 7.86 -38.30
C MET A 182 -36.05 8.89 -38.35
N ASP A 183 -35.87 10.04 -37.71
CA ASP A 183 -36.84 11.13 -37.67
C ASP A 183 -36.79 12.05 -38.93
N GLY A 184 -35.88 11.78 -39.88
CA GLY A 184 -35.67 12.59 -41.07
C GLY A 184 -35.08 13.97 -40.84
N ILE A 185 -34.55 14.23 -39.60
CA ILE A 185 -33.89 15.48 -39.21
C ILE A 185 -32.49 15.56 -39.81
N LEU A 186 -31.77 14.45 -39.82
CA LEU A 186 -30.44 14.33 -40.44
C LEU A 186 -30.59 13.71 -41.86
N PRO A 187 -29.84 14.22 -42.86
CA PRO A 187 -29.84 13.65 -44.19
C PRO A 187 -29.06 12.31 -44.18
N ALA A 188 -29.59 11.31 -44.89
CA ALA A 188 -28.96 10.00 -45.06
C ALA A 188 -27.83 10.08 -46.10
N THR A 189 -26.76 10.83 -45.81
CA THR A 189 -25.61 11.03 -46.70
C THR A 189 -24.44 10.14 -46.28
N ALA A 190 -23.49 9.95 -47.21
CA ALA A 190 -22.23 9.25 -46.93
C ALA A 190 -21.49 9.85 -45.72
N ASP A 191 -21.50 11.18 -45.58
CA ASP A 191 -20.85 11.88 -44.50
C ASP A 191 -21.48 11.55 -43.14
N THR A 192 -22.82 11.49 -43.05
CA THR A 192 -23.54 11.11 -41.82
C THR A 192 -23.19 9.69 -41.39
N TYR A 193 -23.20 8.74 -42.32
CA TYR A 193 -22.81 7.35 -42.05
C TYR A 193 -21.33 7.26 -41.66
N GLN A 194 -20.45 8.01 -42.31
CA GLN A 194 -19.03 8.05 -41.98
C GLN A 194 -18.77 8.60 -40.57
N GLN A 195 -19.51 9.61 -40.15
CA GLN A 195 -19.43 10.13 -38.77
C GLN A 195 -19.83 9.06 -37.72
N ILE A 196 -20.92 8.34 -37.98
CA ILE A 196 -21.36 7.25 -37.09
C ILE A 196 -20.32 6.12 -37.07
N HIS A 197 -19.77 5.76 -38.20
CA HIS A 197 -18.70 4.76 -38.29
C HIS A 197 -17.45 5.17 -37.52
N GLN A 198 -17.01 6.43 -37.63
CA GLN A 198 -15.87 6.97 -36.89
C GLN A 198 -16.07 6.93 -35.36
N GLU A 199 -17.27 7.22 -34.88
CA GLU A 199 -17.58 7.12 -33.44
C GLU A 199 -17.65 5.66 -32.97
N ALA A 200 -18.14 4.74 -33.82
CA ALA A 200 -18.11 3.30 -33.53
C ALA A 200 -16.66 2.75 -33.46
N ASP A 201 -15.81 3.13 -34.40
CA ASP A 201 -14.39 2.77 -34.41
C ASP A 201 -13.65 3.35 -33.20
N ARG A 202 -14.02 4.56 -32.79
CA ARG A 202 -13.47 5.17 -31.57
C ARG A 202 -13.85 4.38 -30.33
N LEU A 203 -15.11 3.94 -30.24
CA LEU A 203 -15.59 3.12 -29.13
C LEU A 203 -14.87 1.77 -29.09
N ALA A 204 -14.68 1.12 -30.24
CA ALA A 204 -13.94 -0.14 -30.32
C ALA A 204 -12.50 0.02 -29.81
N ARG A 205 -11.78 1.05 -30.30
CA ARG A 205 -10.42 1.35 -29.81
C ARG A 205 -10.38 1.61 -28.30
N LEU A 206 -11.38 2.30 -27.73
CA LEU A 206 -11.44 2.54 -26.30
C LEU A 206 -11.59 1.22 -25.52
N VAL A 207 -12.40 0.29 -26.01
CA VAL A 207 -12.57 -1.05 -25.40
C VAL A 207 -11.26 -1.84 -25.46
N ASP A 208 -10.56 -1.83 -26.59
CA ASP A 208 -9.26 -2.49 -26.75
C ASP A 208 -8.21 -1.89 -25.79
N ASP A 209 -8.14 -0.55 -25.71
CA ASP A 209 -7.25 0.16 -24.78
C ASP A 209 -7.54 -0.19 -23.32
N LEU A 210 -8.81 -0.34 -22.93
CA LEU A 210 -9.21 -0.73 -21.58
C LEU A 210 -8.84 -2.19 -21.26
N GLN A 211 -9.01 -3.10 -22.20
CA GLN A 211 -8.57 -4.49 -22.03
C GLN A 211 -7.06 -4.56 -21.84
N GLU A 212 -6.32 -3.80 -22.66
CA GLU A 212 -4.88 -3.73 -22.59
C GLU A 212 -4.42 -3.12 -21.25
N LEU A 213 -5.02 -2.01 -20.82
CA LEU A 213 -4.76 -1.41 -19.52
C LEU A 213 -4.98 -2.39 -18.37
N SER A 214 -6.10 -3.13 -18.40
CA SER A 214 -6.41 -4.14 -17.39
C SER A 214 -5.35 -5.25 -17.33
N ARG A 215 -4.84 -5.70 -18.46
CA ARG A 215 -3.77 -6.72 -18.51
C ARG A 215 -2.46 -6.18 -17.94
N VAL A 216 -2.09 -4.95 -18.30
CA VAL A 216 -0.87 -4.30 -17.86
C VAL A 216 -0.88 -4.07 -16.34
N GLU A 217 -2.01 -3.61 -15.79
CA GLU A 217 -2.16 -3.37 -14.35
C GLU A 217 -2.18 -4.64 -13.50
N ALA A 218 -2.71 -5.73 -14.07
CA ALA A 218 -2.67 -7.04 -13.41
C ALA A 218 -1.26 -7.64 -13.34
N GLY A 219 -0.24 -6.99 -13.94
CA GLY A 219 1.11 -7.56 -14.06
C GLY A 219 1.11 -8.90 -14.86
N ALA A 220 0.06 -9.15 -15.64
CA ALA A 220 -0.22 -10.44 -16.28
C ALA A 220 0.56 -10.63 -17.59
N TYR A 221 1.60 -9.84 -17.84
CA TYR A 221 2.44 -10.01 -19.02
C TYR A 221 3.71 -10.79 -18.69
N PRO A 222 3.82 -12.05 -19.11
CA PRO A 222 5.14 -12.62 -19.32
C PRO A 222 5.79 -11.86 -20.49
N LEU A 223 6.77 -10.99 -20.18
CA LEU A 223 7.54 -10.29 -21.19
C LEU A 223 8.52 -11.27 -21.85
N ASP A 224 8.52 -11.31 -23.17
CA ASP A 224 9.50 -12.07 -23.94
C ASP A 224 10.71 -11.17 -24.28
N ILE A 225 11.61 -11.04 -23.28
CA ILE A 225 12.73 -10.11 -23.36
C ILE A 225 13.90 -10.76 -24.09
N HIS A 226 14.22 -10.22 -25.29
CA HIS A 226 15.36 -10.62 -26.11
C HIS A 226 16.22 -9.43 -26.51
N PRO A 227 17.52 -9.64 -26.89
CA PRO A 227 18.31 -8.63 -27.54
C PRO A 227 17.69 -8.28 -28.91
N MET A 228 17.32 -7.01 -29.11
CA MET A 228 16.72 -6.52 -30.35
C MET A 228 17.39 -5.24 -30.83
N ALA A 229 17.54 -5.10 -32.15
CA ALA A 229 18.01 -3.86 -32.75
C ALA A 229 16.89 -2.82 -32.83
N VAL A 230 17.18 -1.57 -32.45
CA VAL A 230 16.20 -0.47 -32.46
C VAL A 230 15.89 0.01 -33.88
N SER A 231 16.86 0.00 -34.78
CA SER A 231 16.70 0.54 -36.16
C SER A 231 15.61 -0.15 -36.98
N PRO A 232 15.54 -1.50 -37.07
CA PRO A 232 14.47 -2.16 -37.81
C PRO A 232 13.07 -1.90 -37.23
N LEU A 233 12.98 -1.76 -35.89
CA LEU A 233 11.74 -1.44 -35.22
C LEU A 233 11.26 -0.05 -35.62
N VAL A 234 12.13 0.95 -35.55
CA VAL A 234 11.81 2.33 -35.93
C VAL A 234 11.42 2.42 -37.40
N GLU A 235 12.11 1.69 -38.32
CA GLU A 235 11.72 1.61 -39.74
C GLU A 235 10.32 1.06 -39.93
N THR A 236 9.96 0.02 -39.19
CA THR A 236 8.62 -0.57 -39.23
C THR A 236 7.56 0.44 -38.79
N ILE A 237 7.81 1.20 -37.73
CA ILE A 237 6.92 2.27 -37.25
C ILE A 237 6.78 3.38 -38.30
N ILE A 238 7.89 3.83 -38.90
CA ILE A 238 7.84 4.85 -39.97
C ILE A 238 7.01 4.37 -41.15
N LYS A 239 7.23 3.15 -41.62
CA LYS A 239 6.44 2.56 -42.71
C LYS A 239 4.95 2.52 -42.37
N ARG A 240 4.61 2.13 -41.14
CA ARG A 240 3.22 2.05 -40.64
C ARG A 240 2.52 3.42 -40.68
N PHE A 241 3.19 4.47 -40.29
CA PHE A 241 2.63 5.82 -40.20
C PHE A 241 2.86 6.70 -41.43
N ALA A 242 3.61 6.25 -42.43
CA ALA A 242 3.96 7.02 -43.61
C ALA A 242 2.77 7.58 -44.40
N ALA A 243 1.69 6.80 -44.53
CA ALA A 243 0.47 7.25 -45.23
C ALA A 243 -0.22 8.37 -44.43
N GLN A 244 -0.38 8.18 -43.12
CA GLN A 244 -1.02 9.16 -42.24
C GLN A 244 -0.21 10.48 -42.16
N ALA A 245 1.12 10.39 -42.06
CA ALA A 245 2.00 11.53 -42.05
C ALA A 245 1.87 12.34 -43.37
N ARG A 246 1.88 11.66 -44.53
CA ARG A 246 1.68 12.29 -45.85
C ARG A 246 0.32 12.98 -45.97
N THR A 247 -0.76 12.31 -45.57
CA THR A 247 -2.10 12.91 -45.65
C THR A 247 -2.23 14.16 -44.78
N LYS A 248 -1.47 14.23 -43.66
CA LYS A 248 -1.43 15.40 -42.77
C LYS A 248 -0.36 16.43 -43.15
N GLY A 249 0.44 16.22 -44.21
CA GLY A 249 1.54 17.12 -44.56
C GLY A 249 2.63 17.19 -43.51
N ILE A 250 2.88 16.12 -42.73
CA ILE A 250 3.85 16.07 -41.65
C ILE A 250 5.08 15.26 -42.12
N GLU A 251 6.30 15.81 -41.90
CA GLU A 251 7.51 15.07 -42.15
C GLU A 251 7.84 14.11 -40.99
N LEU A 252 7.83 12.79 -41.27
CA LEU A 252 8.20 11.76 -40.33
C LEU A 252 9.55 11.13 -40.72
N ARG A 253 10.56 11.25 -39.84
CA ARG A 253 11.93 10.77 -40.15
C ARG A 253 12.62 10.13 -38.95
N PRO A 254 13.52 9.13 -39.19
CA PRO A 254 14.43 8.62 -38.17
C PRO A 254 15.71 9.49 -38.11
N ASN A 255 16.31 9.57 -36.94
CA ASN A 255 17.68 10.05 -36.76
C ASN A 255 18.34 9.12 -35.71
N LEU A 256 18.90 8.02 -36.20
CA LEU A 256 19.50 6.94 -35.40
C LEU A 256 20.98 6.82 -35.71
N PRO A 257 21.86 6.77 -34.69
CA PRO A 257 23.27 6.44 -34.89
C PRO A 257 23.45 5.03 -35.47
N ALA A 258 24.44 4.86 -36.32
CA ALA A 258 24.73 3.56 -36.96
C ALA A 258 25.28 2.52 -35.96
N ASP A 259 25.89 2.97 -34.87
CA ASP A 259 26.58 2.17 -33.86
C ASP A 259 25.70 1.94 -32.59
N LEU A 260 24.38 2.08 -32.71
CA LEU A 260 23.47 1.90 -31.58
C LEU A 260 23.48 0.43 -31.11
N PRO A 261 23.75 0.17 -29.80
CA PRO A 261 23.73 -1.20 -29.29
C PRO A 261 22.31 -1.76 -29.30
N PRO A 262 22.14 -3.09 -29.42
CA PRO A 262 20.84 -3.73 -29.22
C PRO A 262 20.35 -3.49 -27.79
N VAL A 263 19.03 -3.56 -27.62
CA VAL A 263 18.36 -3.40 -26.31
C VAL A 263 17.71 -4.71 -25.89
N LEU A 264 17.58 -4.91 -24.56
CA LEU A 264 16.86 -6.04 -23.98
C LEU A 264 15.38 -5.65 -23.85
N ALA A 265 14.53 -6.18 -24.72
CA ALA A 265 13.13 -5.83 -24.72
C ALA A 265 12.25 -6.88 -25.45
N ASP A 266 10.97 -6.82 -25.15
CA ASP A 266 9.92 -7.48 -25.91
C ASP A 266 9.54 -6.59 -27.10
N GLN A 267 9.79 -7.10 -28.32
CA GLN A 267 9.63 -6.34 -29.56
C GLN A 267 8.19 -5.84 -29.77
N ASP A 268 7.20 -6.68 -29.50
CA ASP A 268 5.79 -6.33 -29.73
C ASP A 268 5.35 -5.22 -28.77
N ARG A 269 5.82 -5.28 -27.52
CA ARG A 269 5.52 -4.29 -26.52
C ARG A 269 6.19 -2.94 -26.78
N ILE A 270 7.44 -2.94 -27.22
CA ILE A 270 8.10 -1.68 -27.60
C ILE A 270 7.54 -1.11 -28.89
N THR A 271 7.11 -1.97 -29.83
CA THR A 271 6.33 -1.54 -31.00
C THR A 271 5.06 -0.80 -30.57
N GLN A 272 4.35 -1.29 -29.56
CA GLN A 272 3.17 -0.66 -28.98
C GLN A 272 3.50 0.70 -28.35
N VAL A 273 4.58 0.79 -27.57
CA VAL A 273 5.06 2.08 -27.01
C VAL A 273 5.30 3.10 -28.10
N LEU A 274 6.10 2.74 -29.13
CA LEU A 274 6.39 3.66 -30.23
C LEU A 274 5.14 4.01 -31.05
N THR A 275 4.22 3.06 -31.26
CA THR A 275 2.92 3.32 -31.90
C THR A 275 2.13 4.39 -31.15
N ASN A 276 2.07 4.31 -29.83
CA ASN A 276 1.37 5.29 -28.99
C ASN A 276 2.04 6.67 -29.04
N LEU A 277 3.39 6.73 -28.93
CA LEU A 277 4.12 7.98 -28.93
C LEU A 277 4.09 8.66 -30.29
N VAL A 278 4.33 7.92 -31.39
CA VAL A 278 4.32 8.48 -32.76
C VAL A 278 2.90 8.87 -33.18
N GLY A 279 1.89 8.04 -32.80
CA GLY A 279 0.48 8.37 -33.02
C GLY A 279 0.10 9.70 -32.36
N ASN A 280 0.49 9.91 -31.11
CA ASN A 280 0.29 11.17 -30.41
C ASN A 280 1.05 12.34 -31.08
N ALA A 281 2.32 12.16 -31.43
CA ALA A 281 3.11 13.17 -32.11
C ALA A 281 2.44 13.62 -33.43
N LEU A 282 2.01 12.69 -34.27
CA LEU A 282 1.28 13.00 -35.52
C LEU A 282 -0.09 13.64 -35.26
N GLN A 283 -0.75 13.29 -34.18
CA GLN A 283 -2.05 13.85 -33.85
C GLN A 283 -1.97 15.34 -33.47
N TYR A 284 -0.96 15.69 -32.70
CA TYR A 284 -0.81 17.05 -32.14
C TYR A 284 0.14 17.95 -32.91
N THR A 285 0.75 17.45 -34.00
CA THR A 285 1.55 18.25 -34.91
C THR A 285 0.66 18.80 -36.02
N PRO A 286 0.68 20.13 -36.28
CA PRO A 286 -0.04 20.74 -37.38
C PRO A 286 0.60 20.42 -38.74
N GLU A 287 -0.12 20.71 -39.82
CA GLU A 287 0.35 20.58 -41.19
C GLU A 287 1.64 21.39 -41.36
N GLY A 288 2.60 20.87 -42.13
CA GLY A 288 3.95 21.43 -42.33
C GLY A 288 4.90 21.19 -41.16
N GLY A 289 4.45 20.51 -40.08
CA GLY A 289 5.30 20.19 -38.93
C GLY A 289 6.13 18.94 -39.18
N GLN A 290 6.93 18.59 -38.16
CA GLN A 290 7.91 17.50 -38.21
C GLN A 290 7.78 16.61 -36.97
N VAL A 291 7.93 15.29 -37.18
CA VAL A 291 8.10 14.29 -36.13
C VAL A 291 9.39 13.51 -36.38
N THR A 292 10.29 13.49 -35.42
CA THR A 292 11.60 12.82 -35.52
C THR A 292 11.71 11.75 -34.40
N ILE A 293 12.11 10.53 -34.79
CA ILE A 293 12.43 9.47 -33.83
C ILE A 293 13.94 9.45 -33.65
N LEU A 294 14.41 9.71 -32.43
CA LEU A 294 15.82 9.71 -32.05
C LEU A 294 16.13 8.49 -31.21
N ALA A 295 17.36 8.00 -31.25
CA ALA A 295 17.89 7.09 -30.25
C ALA A 295 19.35 7.45 -29.95
N ALA A 296 19.72 7.32 -28.66
CA ALA A 296 21.07 7.56 -28.21
C ALA A 296 21.46 6.63 -27.06
N ARG A 297 22.70 6.17 -27.05
CA ARG A 297 23.26 5.43 -25.94
C ARG A 297 23.53 6.35 -24.75
N HIS A 298 23.09 5.96 -23.56
CA HIS A 298 23.38 6.67 -22.32
C HIS A 298 23.85 5.68 -21.25
N GLY A 299 25.16 5.49 -21.16
CA GLY A 299 25.76 4.48 -20.28
C GLY A 299 25.36 3.05 -20.65
N HIS A 300 24.64 2.38 -19.75
CA HIS A 300 24.11 1.03 -19.95
C HIS A 300 22.66 0.99 -20.48
N GLN A 301 22.15 2.14 -20.89
CA GLN A 301 20.79 2.26 -21.44
C GLN A 301 20.83 2.89 -22.83
N VAL A 302 19.78 2.66 -23.59
CA VAL A 302 19.46 3.35 -24.83
C VAL A 302 18.21 4.18 -24.58
N ASN A 303 18.30 5.48 -24.79
CA ASN A 303 17.16 6.38 -24.76
C ASN A 303 16.59 6.50 -26.17
N ILE A 304 15.27 6.29 -26.30
CA ILE A 304 14.53 6.44 -27.55
C ILE A 304 13.57 7.60 -27.36
N SER A 305 13.62 8.59 -28.23
CA SER A 305 12.83 9.82 -28.13
C SER A 305 12.00 10.05 -29.38
N VAL A 306 10.76 10.46 -29.20
CA VAL A 306 9.87 10.96 -30.24
C VAL A 306 9.74 12.46 -30.03
N VAL A 307 10.29 13.25 -30.97
CA VAL A 307 10.31 14.70 -30.94
C VAL A 307 9.31 15.22 -31.97
N ASP A 308 8.40 16.08 -31.56
CA ASP A 308 7.44 16.74 -32.44
C ASP A 308 7.55 18.26 -32.36
N THR A 309 7.16 18.93 -33.48
CA THR A 309 7.03 20.39 -33.56
C THR A 309 5.58 20.83 -33.37
N GLY A 310 4.83 20.09 -32.56
CA GLY A 310 3.40 20.27 -32.36
C GLY A 310 3.05 21.42 -31.43
N ILE A 311 1.82 21.37 -30.95
CA ILE A 311 1.23 22.43 -30.08
C ILE A 311 1.95 22.57 -28.72
N GLY A 312 2.81 21.62 -28.34
CA GLY A 312 3.49 21.61 -27.04
C GLY A 312 2.57 21.30 -25.87
N ILE A 313 3.16 21.27 -24.68
CA ILE A 313 2.47 20.91 -23.44
C ILE A 313 2.80 21.99 -22.40
N PRO A 314 1.77 22.65 -21.79
CA PRO A 314 1.99 23.60 -20.70
C PRO A 314 2.62 22.90 -19.49
N ALA A 315 3.46 23.62 -18.73
CA ALA A 315 4.23 23.06 -17.62
C ALA A 315 3.37 22.34 -16.55
N ASP A 316 2.20 22.92 -16.25
CA ASP A 316 1.27 22.39 -15.23
C ASP A 316 0.66 21.02 -15.61
N HIS A 317 0.76 20.64 -16.88
CA HIS A 317 0.24 19.39 -17.40
C HIS A 317 1.28 18.26 -17.51
N LEU A 318 2.59 18.59 -17.52
CA LEU A 318 3.68 17.62 -17.75
C LEU A 318 3.68 16.45 -16.76
N THR A 319 3.33 16.70 -15.51
CA THR A 319 3.28 15.66 -14.46
C THR A 319 2.10 14.70 -14.63
N ASN A 320 1.04 15.15 -15.29
CA ASN A 320 -0.26 14.45 -15.32
C ASN A 320 -0.53 13.71 -16.63
N ILE A 321 0.26 13.97 -17.71
CA ILE A 321 -0.04 13.41 -19.04
C ILE A 321 0.05 11.88 -19.12
N PHE A 322 0.73 11.23 -18.18
CA PHE A 322 0.79 9.77 -18.05
C PHE A 322 -0.33 9.19 -17.18
N THR A 323 -1.21 10.06 -16.65
CA THR A 323 -2.40 9.63 -15.89
C THR A 323 -3.50 9.17 -16.85
N ARG A 324 -4.22 8.13 -16.49
CA ARG A 324 -5.31 7.55 -17.30
C ARG A 324 -6.36 8.61 -17.64
N PHE A 325 -6.85 8.62 -18.89
CA PHE A 325 -7.88 9.54 -19.41
C PHE A 325 -7.51 11.01 -19.31
N TYR A 326 -6.26 11.33 -18.92
CA TYR A 326 -5.82 12.70 -18.83
C TYR A 326 -5.62 13.32 -20.22
N ARG A 327 -6.12 14.54 -20.40
CA ARG A 327 -6.02 15.29 -21.65
C ARG A 327 -5.89 16.76 -21.30
N VAL A 328 -4.93 17.47 -21.92
CA VAL A 328 -4.69 18.89 -21.71
C VAL A 328 -5.91 19.73 -22.13
N ASP A 329 -6.55 19.38 -23.26
CA ASP A 329 -7.74 20.06 -23.75
C ASP A 329 -8.77 19.03 -24.28
N LYS A 330 -9.89 18.89 -23.56
CA LYS A 330 -10.99 17.97 -23.92
C LYS A 330 -11.77 18.43 -25.15
N SER A 331 -11.73 19.71 -25.51
CA SER A 331 -12.51 20.27 -26.62
C SER A 331 -11.80 20.15 -27.95
N ARG A 332 -10.54 20.54 -28.02
CA ARG A 332 -9.70 20.47 -29.24
C ARG A 332 -9.41 19.03 -29.69
N SER A 333 -9.24 18.13 -28.73
CA SER A 333 -8.93 16.73 -29.05
C SER A 333 -10.12 15.97 -29.62
N ARG A 334 -11.38 16.41 -29.45
CA ARG A 334 -12.56 15.81 -30.12
C ARG A 334 -12.56 16.08 -31.62
N GLN A 335 -12.18 17.29 -32.04
CA GLN A 335 -12.12 17.66 -33.47
C GLN A 335 -10.96 16.98 -34.22
N ALA A 336 -9.89 16.62 -33.51
CA ALA A 336 -8.69 15.99 -34.10
C ALA A 336 -8.72 14.44 -34.11
N GLY A 337 -9.89 13.80 -33.90
CA GLY A 337 -9.98 12.33 -33.85
C GLY A 337 -9.35 11.73 -32.56
N GLY A 338 -9.50 12.44 -31.44
CA GLY A 338 -8.76 12.26 -30.20
C GLY A 338 -8.72 10.86 -29.63
N GLY A 339 -7.52 10.45 -29.20
CA GLY A 339 -7.27 9.18 -28.52
C GLY A 339 -8.00 9.08 -27.16
N SER A 340 -8.07 7.87 -26.61
CA SER A 340 -8.72 7.53 -25.34
C SER A 340 -8.10 8.19 -24.11
N GLY A 341 -6.88 8.75 -24.21
CA GLY A 341 -6.08 9.20 -23.07
C GLY A 341 -5.47 8.06 -22.24
N ILE A 342 -5.52 6.83 -22.76
CA ILE A 342 -4.97 5.63 -22.10
C ILE A 342 -3.59 5.27 -22.69
N GLY A 343 -3.33 5.59 -23.95
CA GLY A 343 -2.12 5.15 -24.68
C GLY A 343 -0.81 5.54 -24.00
N LEU A 344 -0.69 6.73 -23.41
CA LEU A 344 0.52 7.15 -22.68
C LEU A 344 0.65 6.38 -21.35
N THR A 345 -0.44 6.06 -20.69
CA THR A 345 -0.44 5.23 -19.47
C THR A 345 0.03 3.82 -19.79
N ILE A 346 -0.46 3.22 -20.88
CA ILE A 346 -0.02 1.89 -21.36
C ILE A 346 1.47 1.95 -21.69
N ALA A 347 1.93 2.96 -22.44
CA ALA A 347 3.34 3.12 -22.77
C ALA A 347 4.23 3.20 -21.54
N ARG A 348 3.81 3.94 -20.51
CA ARG A 348 4.51 4.04 -19.23
C ARG A 348 4.63 2.69 -18.53
N HIS A 349 3.55 1.98 -18.37
CA HIS A 349 3.56 0.67 -17.72
C HIS A 349 4.42 -0.35 -18.46
N ILE A 350 4.37 -0.38 -19.81
CA ILE A 350 5.20 -1.27 -20.62
C ILE A 350 6.69 -0.94 -20.38
N VAL A 351 7.08 0.32 -20.43
CA VAL A 351 8.47 0.74 -20.21
C VAL A 351 8.94 0.42 -18.79
N GLU A 352 8.12 0.69 -17.78
CA GLU A 352 8.39 0.36 -16.37
C GLU A 352 8.53 -1.16 -16.16
N ALA A 353 7.71 -1.97 -16.82
CA ALA A 353 7.82 -3.44 -16.79
C ALA A 353 9.13 -3.96 -17.40
N HIS A 354 9.73 -3.22 -18.35
CA HIS A 354 11.07 -3.50 -18.90
C HIS A 354 12.20 -2.97 -18.01
N GLY A 355 11.89 -2.40 -16.81
CA GLY A 355 12.87 -1.78 -15.93
C GLY A 355 13.43 -0.44 -16.47
N GLY A 356 12.74 0.16 -17.45
CA GLY A 356 13.05 1.47 -18.02
C GLY A 356 12.31 2.62 -17.33
N ARG A 357 12.49 3.82 -17.87
CA ARG A 357 11.78 5.03 -17.46
C ARG A 357 11.25 5.75 -18.69
N ILE A 358 10.05 6.35 -18.60
CA ILE A 358 9.49 7.23 -19.61
C ILE A 358 9.25 8.62 -19.02
N TRP A 359 9.53 9.67 -19.81
CA TRP A 359 9.31 11.06 -19.42
C TRP A 359 8.99 11.93 -20.63
N VAL A 360 8.62 13.17 -20.38
CA VAL A 360 8.32 14.16 -21.39
C VAL A 360 8.99 15.49 -21.06
N GLU A 361 9.37 16.19 -22.09
CA GLU A 361 9.89 17.56 -22.04
C GLU A 361 9.15 18.40 -23.07
N SER A 362 8.77 19.61 -22.70
CA SER A 362 8.18 20.59 -23.61
C SER A 362 8.54 22.00 -23.16
N GLY A 363 8.85 22.84 -24.12
CA GLY A 363 9.11 24.27 -23.89
C GLY A 363 7.84 25.11 -23.69
N GLY A 364 6.66 24.49 -23.60
CA GLY A 364 5.36 25.14 -23.49
C GLY A 364 4.60 25.15 -24.81
N GLU A 365 3.48 25.89 -24.84
CA GLU A 365 2.61 25.97 -26.01
C GLU A 365 3.34 26.46 -27.27
N GLY A 366 3.09 25.80 -28.39
CA GLY A 366 3.68 26.10 -29.70
C GLY A 366 5.16 25.68 -29.86
N LYS A 367 5.78 25.04 -28.85
CA LYS A 367 7.20 24.65 -28.91
C LYS A 367 7.43 23.14 -29.08
N GLY A 368 6.36 22.39 -29.37
CA GLY A 368 6.43 20.96 -29.53
C GLY A 368 6.69 20.21 -28.21
N SER A 369 6.88 18.91 -28.31
CA SER A 369 7.20 18.05 -27.20
C SER A 369 8.22 16.96 -27.56
N THR A 370 8.88 16.42 -26.53
CA THR A 370 9.83 15.32 -26.63
C THR A 370 9.45 14.27 -25.62
N PHE A 371 8.96 13.14 -26.10
CA PHE A 371 8.69 11.95 -25.27
C PHE A 371 9.87 11.02 -25.36
N THR A 372 10.49 10.71 -24.23
CA THR A 372 11.67 9.84 -24.18
C THR A 372 11.42 8.66 -23.25
N PHE A 373 11.87 7.48 -23.66
CA PHE A 373 11.92 6.31 -22.80
C PHE A 373 13.29 5.62 -22.88
N SER A 374 13.67 4.96 -21.79
CA SER A 374 14.93 4.24 -21.69
C SER A 374 14.73 2.73 -21.66
N LEU A 375 15.63 1.99 -22.31
CA LEU A 375 15.72 0.53 -22.25
C LEU A 375 17.14 0.11 -21.90
N LYS A 376 17.31 -1.05 -21.28
CA LYS A 376 18.63 -1.59 -20.97
C LYS A 376 19.33 -2.04 -22.26
N ALA A 377 20.57 -1.58 -22.48
CA ALA A 377 21.39 -2.07 -23.58
C ALA A 377 21.72 -3.56 -23.33
N ALA A 378 21.68 -4.36 -24.39
CA ALA A 378 22.26 -5.69 -24.37
C ALA A 378 23.78 -5.55 -24.35
N SER A 379 24.42 -6.28 -23.45
CA SER A 379 25.89 -6.27 -23.24
C SER A 379 26.61 -6.88 -24.40
#